data_e20d0447d3ca6daef5d4e700d27417ef
#
_entry.id   e20d0447d3ca6daef5d4e700d27417ef
#
_cell.length_a   1.000
_cell.length_b   1.000
_cell.length_c   1.000
_cell.angle_alpha   90.00
_cell.angle_beta   90.00
_cell.angle_gamma   90.00
#
_symmetry.space_group_name_H-M   'P 1'
#
loop_
_entity.id
_entity.type
_entity.pdbx_description
1 polymer ?
#
loop_
_entity_poly.entity_id
_entity_poly.type
_entity_poly.pdbx_seq_one_letter_code
_entity_poly.pdbx_strand_id
1 'polypeptide(L)'
;MRLVTRADLDGLACALIISRHETIDEIAFVHPQEITDKTVEITSDDVLANLPYHPGCGRWFDHHLLTPSNEKPPASFEGLYRVAPSAAQLVWEYYGEEPEHTELVRETNRFDSAQLDEDDVLQPQGYVLLGFTLDPRTGLGDDEQYFTRCLDWLKTKPIREVLVEDEVRQRIIHMFEQNEDFCWTLVQYSRLNDNVVFTDFRRASSPPAGNRFLVYTIFPEANVSVRAQWGRNKENVMVTVGHSIFNRTCKTSVGELMSDYGGGGHRGAGSAPLPVMEAETKILEIIETLRRNG
;
A
#
# COMPACT_ATOMS: atom_id res chain seq x y z
N MET A 1 7.92 14.80 -20.89
CA MET A 1 8.66 14.04 -19.86
C MET A 1 7.94 12.72 -19.59
N ARG A 2 8.63 11.67 -19.13
CA ARG A 2 8.01 10.43 -18.65
C ARG A 2 7.88 10.46 -17.14
N LEU A 3 6.68 10.17 -16.61
CA LEU A 3 6.46 9.93 -15.19
C LEU A 3 6.61 8.44 -14.90
N VAL A 4 7.46 8.10 -13.95
CA VAL A 4 7.64 6.72 -13.48
C VAL A 4 7.06 6.64 -12.06
N THR A 5 6.05 5.81 -11.87
CA THR A 5 5.30 5.76 -10.59
C THR A 5 4.66 4.40 -10.37
N ARG A 6 3.93 4.25 -9.26
CA ARG A 6 3.11 3.08 -8.95
C ARG A 6 1.67 3.29 -9.40
N ALA A 7 0.99 2.20 -9.76
CA ALA A 7 -0.43 2.25 -10.13
C ALA A 7 -1.33 2.21 -8.87
N ASP A 8 -1.14 3.15 -7.95
CA ASP A 8 -1.94 3.31 -6.72
C ASP A 8 -2.44 4.75 -6.56
N LEU A 9 -3.16 5.03 -5.47
CA LEU A 9 -3.74 6.36 -5.24
C LEU A 9 -2.67 7.44 -5.09
N ASP A 10 -1.54 7.15 -4.45
CA ASP A 10 -0.45 8.11 -4.27
C ASP A 10 0.22 8.44 -5.61
N GLY A 11 0.48 7.42 -6.44
CA GLY A 11 0.94 7.63 -7.82
C GLY A 11 -0.04 8.42 -8.67
N LEU A 12 -1.35 8.15 -8.54
CA LEU A 12 -2.40 8.88 -9.25
C LEU A 12 -2.46 10.34 -8.84
N ALA A 13 -2.36 10.63 -7.54
CA ALA A 13 -2.34 12.00 -7.03
C ALA A 13 -1.09 12.75 -7.50
N CYS A 14 0.09 12.11 -7.47
CA CYS A 14 1.31 12.67 -8.04
C CYS A 14 1.13 13.02 -9.53
N ALA A 15 0.61 12.08 -10.32
CA ALA A 15 0.38 12.28 -11.76
C ALA A 15 -0.59 13.43 -12.04
N LEU A 16 -1.67 13.54 -11.27
CA LEU A 16 -2.65 14.59 -11.42
C LEU A 16 -2.05 15.98 -11.15
N ILE A 17 -1.35 16.13 -10.02
CA ILE A 17 -0.71 17.39 -9.64
C ILE A 17 0.35 17.79 -10.69
N ILE A 18 1.26 16.88 -11.03
CA ILE A 18 2.31 17.14 -12.03
C ILE A 18 1.69 17.56 -13.38
N SER A 19 0.61 16.90 -13.82
CA SER A 19 -0.04 17.19 -15.10
C SER A 19 -0.64 18.59 -15.24
N ARG A 20 -0.79 19.34 -14.13
CA ARG A 20 -1.22 20.73 -14.11
C ARG A 20 -0.08 21.70 -14.47
N HIS A 21 1.13 21.30 -14.22
CA HIS A 21 2.32 22.14 -14.39
C HIS A 21 3.16 21.73 -15.60
N GLU A 22 3.14 20.44 -15.94
CA GLU A 22 4.03 19.88 -16.95
C GLU A 22 3.27 18.89 -17.87
N THR A 23 3.76 18.74 -19.09
CA THR A 23 3.22 17.75 -20.02
C THR A 23 3.84 16.39 -19.71
N ILE A 24 2.99 15.42 -19.31
CA ILE A 24 3.35 14.03 -19.17
C ILE A 24 3.08 13.34 -20.51
N ASP A 25 4.13 12.94 -21.23
CA ASP A 25 4.04 12.27 -22.52
C ASP A 25 3.77 10.77 -22.37
N GLU A 26 4.30 10.20 -21.27
CA GLU A 26 4.21 8.77 -20.96
C GLU A 26 4.18 8.56 -19.44
N ILE A 27 3.42 7.56 -18.99
CA ILE A 27 3.47 7.06 -17.61
C ILE A 27 3.97 5.62 -17.65
N ALA A 28 5.06 5.36 -16.94
CA ALA A 28 5.58 4.01 -16.73
C ALA A 28 5.25 3.54 -15.31
N PHE A 29 4.61 2.38 -15.20
CA PHE A 29 4.29 1.77 -13.93
C PHE A 29 5.37 0.79 -13.54
N VAL A 30 5.96 1.01 -12.35
CA VAL A 30 7.15 0.27 -11.92
C VAL A 30 7.00 -0.14 -10.45
N HIS A 31 7.43 -1.34 -10.13
CA HIS A 31 7.50 -1.81 -8.76
C HIS A 31 8.78 -1.28 -8.07
N PRO A 32 8.76 -0.88 -6.79
CA PRO A 32 9.95 -0.43 -6.07
C PRO A 32 11.16 -1.36 -6.19
N GLN A 33 10.90 -2.68 -6.23
CA GLN A 33 11.95 -3.69 -6.39
C GLN A 33 12.67 -3.59 -7.75
N GLU A 34 11.95 -3.24 -8.82
CA GLU A 34 12.54 -3.11 -10.16
C GLU A 34 13.49 -1.91 -10.24
N ILE A 35 13.21 -0.83 -9.49
CA ILE A 35 14.15 0.30 -9.34
C ILE A 35 15.40 -0.15 -8.59
N THR A 36 15.21 -0.87 -7.46
CA THR A 36 16.32 -1.35 -6.62
C THR A 36 17.20 -2.37 -7.38
N ASP A 37 16.59 -3.27 -8.15
CA ASP A 37 17.28 -4.29 -8.95
C ASP A 37 17.82 -3.74 -10.28
N LYS A 38 17.50 -2.47 -10.61
CA LYS A 38 17.92 -1.80 -11.85
C LYS A 38 17.49 -2.54 -13.11
N THR A 39 16.29 -3.12 -13.08
CA THR A 39 15.74 -3.87 -14.23
C THR A 39 14.97 -2.96 -15.20
N VAL A 40 14.69 -1.71 -14.81
CA VAL A 40 14.04 -0.69 -15.62
C VAL A 40 15.06 0.39 -15.99
N GLU A 41 15.08 0.79 -17.26
CA GLU A 41 15.91 1.90 -17.72
C GLU A 41 15.29 3.23 -17.26
N ILE A 42 16.09 4.01 -16.53
CA ILE A 42 15.74 5.35 -16.04
C ILE A 42 16.70 6.36 -16.61
N THR A 43 16.16 7.46 -17.13
CA THR A 43 16.90 8.52 -17.81
C THR A 43 16.68 9.88 -17.18
N SER A 44 17.45 10.88 -17.59
CA SER A 44 17.31 12.27 -17.11
C SER A 44 15.99 12.95 -17.50
N ASP A 45 15.21 12.38 -18.41
CA ASP A 45 13.89 12.88 -18.81
C ASP A 45 12.77 12.30 -17.92
N ASP A 46 13.13 11.40 -16.98
CA ASP A 46 12.18 10.74 -16.09
C ASP A 46 12.00 11.50 -14.78
N VAL A 47 10.75 11.60 -14.36
CA VAL A 47 10.36 12.01 -13.01
C VAL A 47 9.90 10.78 -12.27
N LEU A 48 10.57 10.43 -11.17
CA LEU A 48 10.18 9.35 -10.28
C LEU A 48 9.30 9.90 -9.15
N ALA A 49 8.13 9.33 -8.94
CA ALA A 49 7.24 9.65 -7.82
C ALA A 49 6.74 8.37 -7.13
N ASN A 50 6.75 8.35 -5.80
CA ASN A 50 6.36 7.20 -4.97
C ASN A 50 7.23 5.94 -5.23
N LEU A 51 8.50 6.15 -5.54
CA LEU A 51 9.48 5.10 -5.86
C LEU A 51 10.84 5.44 -5.25
N PRO A 52 11.69 4.43 -4.96
CA PRO A 52 13.05 4.65 -4.51
C PRO A 52 13.88 5.50 -5.48
N TYR A 53 14.89 6.18 -4.96
CA TYR A 53 15.81 6.97 -5.76
C TYR A 53 16.55 6.12 -6.80
N HIS A 54 16.67 6.66 -8.02
CA HIS A 54 17.54 6.13 -9.06
C HIS A 54 18.45 7.23 -9.62
N PRO A 55 19.78 7.01 -9.73
CA PRO A 55 20.72 8.07 -10.11
C PRO A 55 20.56 8.59 -11.55
N GLY A 56 19.82 7.86 -12.39
CA GLY A 56 19.51 8.27 -13.75
C GLY A 56 18.34 9.25 -13.88
N CYS A 57 17.49 9.42 -12.85
CA CYS A 57 16.32 10.25 -12.97
C CYS A 57 16.66 11.76 -12.98
N GLY A 58 15.85 12.53 -13.71
CA GLY A 58 15.99 14.00 -13.71
C GLY A 58 15.36 14.63 -12.48
N ARG A 59 14.28 14.05 -11.96
CA ARG A 59 13.58 14.57 -10.75
C ARG A 59 13.04 13.43 -9.92
N TRP A 60 12.99 13.62 -8.58
CA TRP A 60 12.58 12.58 -7.66
C TRP A 60 11.71 13.09 -6.51
N PHE A 61 10.60 12.36 -6.24
CA PHE A 61 9.70 12.58 -5.12
C PHE A 61 9.44 11.25 -4.41
N ASP A 62 9.86 11.12 -3.15
CA ASP A 62 9.58 9.93 -2.37
C ASP A 62 9.48 10.24 -0.88
N HIS A 63 8.63 9.51 -0.20
CA HIS A 63 8.30 9.69 1.21
C HIS A 63 8.71 8.50 2.09
N HIS A 64 9.22 7.43 1.49
CA HIS A 64 9.58 6.21 2.20
C HIS A 64 10.90 6.34 2.95
N LEU A 65 11.04 5.57 4.05
CA LEU A 65 12.32 5.43 4.72
C LEU A 65 13.33 4.72 3.79
N LEU A 66 14.52 5.30 3.66
CA LEU A 66 15.61 4.64 2.96
C LEU A 66 16.06 3.39 3.72
N THR A 67 16.09 2.27 3.03
CA THR A 67 16.64 1.02 3.52
C THR A 67 18.10 0.86 3.07
N PRO A 68 18.89 -0.05 3.66
CA PRO A 68 20.27 -0.29 3.22
C PRO A 68 20.41 -0.71 1.75
N SER A 69 19.35 -1.27 1.15
CA SER A 69 19.31 -1.68 -0.26
C SER A 69 19.00 -0.54 -1.24
N ASN A 70 18.51 0.61 -0.74
CA ASN A 70 18.21 1.73 -1.61
C ASN A 70 19.48 2.50 -1.99
N GLU A 71 19.53 2.98 -3.23
CA GLU A 71 20.50 4.00 -3.63
C GLU A 71 20.29 5.26 -2.79
N LYS A 72 21.39 5.84 -2.36
CA LYS A 72 21.33 7.10 -1.61
C LYS A 72 21.30 8.28 -2.58
N PRO A 73 20.35 9.21 -2.41
CA PRO A 73 20.35 10.41 -3.22
C PRO A 73 21.61 11.27 -2.93
N PRO A 74 22.10 12.02 -3.92
CA PRO A 74 23.16 13.00 -3.71
C PRO A 74 22.68 14.12 -2.77
N ALA A 75 23.62 14.92 -2.26
CA ALA A 75 23.31 16.04 -1.38
C ALA A 75 22.40 17.11 -2.03
N SER A 76 22.39 17.19 -3.37
CA SER A 76 21.47 18.02 -4.15
C SER A 76 20.90 17.21 -5.30
N PHE A 77 19.59 17.24 -5.44
CA PHE A 77 18.83 16.65 -6.54
C PHE A 77 17.62 17.55 -6.81
N GLU A 78 17.01 17.42 -7.96
CA GLU A 78 15.74 18.08 -8.26
C GLU A 78 14.57 17.27 -7.72
N GLY A 79 13.64 17.93 -7.03
CA GLY A 79 12.50 17.30 -6.38
C GLY A 79 12.49 17.45 -4.86
N LEU A 80 11.73 16.61 -4.16
CA LEU A 80 11.66 16.59 -2.70
C LEU A 80 11.70 15.16 -2.16
N TYR A 81 12.48 14.97 -1.09
CA TYR A 81 12.53 13.74 -0.32
C TYR A 81 12.52 14.03 1.18
N ARG A 82 11.61 13.44 1.89
CA ARG A 82 11.60 13.27 3.34
C ARG A 82 10.53 12.27 3.73
N VAL A 83 10.60 11.73 4.93
CA VAL A 83 9.49 10.96 5.48
C VAL A 83 8.26 11.86 5.58
N ALA A 84 7.20 11.48 4.87
CA ALA A 84 5.94 12.20 4.77
C ALA A 84 4.77 11.20 4.71
N PRO A 85 3.51 11.64 4.84
CA PRO A 85 2.36 10.74 4.73
C PRO A 85 2.18 10.12 3.34
N SER A 86 2.60 10.82 2.26
CA SER A 86 2.54 10.35 0.88
C SER A 86 3.56 11.09 0.02
N ALA A 87 3.88 10.57 -1.17
CA ALA A 87 4.66 11.28 -2.18
C ALA A 87 3.86 12.44 -2.78
N ALA A 88 2.54 12.31 -2.89
CA ALA A 88 1.66 13.39 -3.34
C ALA A 88 1.76 14.65 -2.48
N GLN A 89 1.97 14.51 -1.16
CA GLN A 89 2.24 15.64 -0.28
C GLN A 89 3.49 16.41 -0.73
N LEU A 90 4.56 15.70 -1.09
CA LEU A 90 5.83 16.30 -1.50
C LEU A 90 5.74 16.94 -2.88
N VAL A 91 5.05 16.31 -3.80
CA VAL A 91 4.77 16.86 -5.13
C VAL A 91 3.93 18.15 -4.99
N TRP A 92 2.90 18.14 -4.17
CA TRP A 92 2.04 19.29 -3.94
C TRP A 92 2.80 20.48 -3.35
N GLU A 93 3.64 20.24 -2.35
CA GLU A 93 4.53 21.26 -1.77
C GLU A 93 5.53 21.82 -2.79
N TYR A 94 6.11 20.96 -3.62
CA TYR A 94 7.05 21.37 -4.65
C TYR A 94 6.44 22.34 -5.66
N TYR A 95 5.18 22.12 -6.04
CA TYR A 95 4.44 22.96 -6.99
C TYR A 95 3.63 24.10 -6.33
N GLY A 96 3.81 24.35 -5.03
CA GLY A 96 3.29 25.57 -4.38
C GLY A 96 1.95 25.43 -3.67
N GLU A 97 1.56 24.20 -3.32
CA GLU A 97 0.39 23.94 -2.45
C GLU A 97 -0.94 24.46 -3.01
N GLU A 98 -1.21 24.24 -4.28
CA GLU A 98 -2.43 24.73 -4.93
C GLU A 98 -3.70 24.26 -4.23
N PRO A 99 -4.62 25.18 -3.88
CA PRO A 99 -5.82 24.85 -3.09
C PRO A 99 -6.74 23.81 -3.73
N GLU A 100 -6.76 23.70 -5.06
CA GLU A 100 -7.60 22.74 -5.78
C GLU A 100 -7.26 21.28 -5.48
N HIS A 101 -6.02 20.98 -5.08
CA HIS A 101 -5.53 19.65 -4.74
C HIS A 101 -5.58 19.33 -3.24
N THR A 102 -5.99 20.27 -2.39
CA THR A 102 -5.98 20.11 -0.93
C THR A 102 -6.75 18.86 -0.46
N GLU A 103 -7.95 18.62 -1.00
CA GLU A 103 -8.75 17.44 -0.64
C GLU A 103 -8.08 16.16 -1.13
N LEU A 104 -7.62 16.11 -2.37
CA LEU A 104 -6.91 14.96 -2.93
C LEU A 104 -5.71 14.59 -2.07
N VAL A 105 -4.83 15.54 -1.77
CA VAL A 105 -3.61 15.32 -0.98
C VAL A 105 -3.95 14.88 0.44
N ARG A 106 -4.93 15.51 1.08
CA ARG A 106 -5.38 15.12 2.42
C ARG A 106 -5.84 13.67 2.47
N GLU A 107 -6.69 13.27 1.53
CA GLU A 107 -7.25 11.91 1.51
C GLU A 107 -6.18 10.88 1.07
N THR A 108 -5.28 11.23 0.15
CA THR A 108 -4.13 10.41 -0.21
C THR A 108 -3.20 10.20 1.00
N ASN A 109 -2.92 11.25 1.77
CA ASN A 109 -2.14 11.15 2.99
C ASN A 109 -2.75 10.19 4.01
N ARG A 110 -4.09 10.27 4.21
CA ARG A 110 -4.81 9.36 5.11
C ARG A 110 -4.75 7.92 4.62
N PHE A 111 -4.96 7.73 3.34
CA PHE A 111 -5.00 6.40 2.71
C PHE A 111 -3.62 5.72 2.76
N ASP A 112 -2.57 6.39 2.33
CA ASP A 112 -1.24 5.82 2.21
C ASP A 112 -0.58 5.57 3.56
N SER A 113 -0.74 6.51 4.51
CA SER A 113 -0.27 6.33 5.90
C SER A 113 -1.20 5.48 6.76
N ALA A 114 -2.24 4.87 6.17
CA ALA A 114 -3.24 4.06 6.86
C ALA A 114 -3.91 4.78 8.05
N GLN A 115 -4.13 6.10 7.95
CA GLN A 115 -4.86 6.91 8.91
C GLN A 115 -6.37 6.93 8.58
N LEU A 116 -6.91 5.74 8.39
CA LEU A 116 -8.31 5.50 8.09
C LEU A 116 -9.06 5.14 9.38
N ASP A 117 -10.33 5.50 9.44
CA ASP A 117 -11.24 5.05 10.48
C ASP A 117 -12.07 3.85 10.01
N GLU A 118 -12.98 3.38 10.88
CA GLU A 118 -13.79 2.20 10.58
C GLU A 118 -14.78 2.46 9.43
N ASP A 119 -15.34 3.67 9.35
CA ASP A 119 -16.25 4.06 8.27
C ASP A 119 -15.50 4.12 6.93
N ASP A 120 -14.25 4.60 6.91
CA ASP A 120 -13.40 4.58 5.72
C ASP A 120 -13.15 3.16 5.18
N VAL A 121 -13.15 2.15 6.07
CA VAL A 121 -12.91 0.75 5.68
C VAL A 121 -14.21 0.05 5.29
N LEU A 122 -15.32 0.30 6.00
CA LEU A 122 -16.60 -0.36 5.78
C LEU A 122 -17.46 0.31 4.70
N GLN A 123 -17.41 1.64 4.63
CA GLN A 123 -18.21 2.47 3.72
C GLN A 123 -17.37 3.61 3.12
N PRO A 124 -16.26 3.28 2.45
CA PRO A 124 -15.34 4.29 1.91
C PRO A 124 -16.04 5.24 0.95
N GLN A 125 -15.59 6.48 0.92
CA GLN A 125 -16.13 7.54 0.07
C GLN A 125 -15.01 8.34 -0.60
N GLY A 126 -15.36 9.11 -1.61
CA GLY A 126 -14.44 10.06 -2.25
C GLY A 126 -13.15 9.39 -2.76
N TYR A 127 -12.02 10.03 -2.50
CA TYR A 127 -10.71 9.53 -2.92
C TYR A 127 -10.29 8.23 -2.19
N VAL A 128 -10.75 8.02 -0.96
CA VAL A 128 -10.50 6.74 -0.25
C VAL A 128 -11.16 5.58 -0.98
N LEU A 129 -12.40 5.75 -1.44
CA LEU A 129 -13.11 4.75 -2.22
C LEU A 129 -12.39 4.49 -3.57
N LEU A 130 -12.00 5.55 -4.28
CA LEU A 130 -11.23 5.42 -5.50
C LEU A 130 -9.90 4.69 -5.24
N GLY A 131 -9.21 5.02 -4.14
CA GLY A 131 -7.97 4.37 -3.72
C GLY A 131 -8.12 2.86 -3.55
N PHE A 132 -9.20 2.40 -2.92
CA PHE A 132 -9.47 0.96 -2.81
C PHE A 132 -9.75 0.29 -4.16
N THR A 133 -10.28 0.99 -5.15
CA THR A 133 -10.46 0.42 -6.51
C THR A 133 -9.17 0.32 -7.30
N LEU A 134 -8.13 1.05 -6.90
CA LEU A 134 -6.78 1.01 -7.48
C LEU A 134 -5.85 0.05 -6.73
N ASP A 135 -6.14 -0.30 -5.47
CA ASP A 135 -5.28 -1.16 -4.66
C ASP A 135 -5.40 -2.63 -5.11
N PRO A 136 -4.34 -3.23 -5.68
CA PRO A 136 -4.38 -4.62 -6.17
C PRO A 136 -4.66 -5.63 -5.06
N ARG A 137 -4.41 -5.26 -3.79
CA ARG A 137 -4.68 -6.10 -2.62
C ARG A 137 -6.17 -6.31 -2.36
N THR A 138 -7.04 -5.48 -2.95
CA THR A 138 -8.49 -5.69 -2.90
C THR A 138 -8.99 -6.78 -3.85
N GLY A 139 -8.11 -7.34 -4.69
CA GLY A 139 -8.43 -8.43 -5.61
C GLY A 139 -8.91 -7.97 -6.99
N LEU A 140 -8.93 -6.67 -7.25
CA LEU A 140 -9.32 -6.11 -8.54
C LEU A 140 -8.20 -6.18 -9.59
N GLY A 141 -6.99 -6.58 -9.17
CA GLY A 141 -5.79 -6.65 -10.00
C GLY A 141 -5.18 -5.28 -10.33
N ASP A 142 -3.93 -5.32 -10.79
CA ASP A 142 -3.25 -4.16 -11.34
C ASP A 142 -3.86 -3.86 -12.73
N ASP A 143 -4.25 -2.60 -12.94
CA ASP A 143 -4.81 -2.16 -14.21
C ASP A 143 -4.31 -0.75 -14.54
N GLU A 144 -3.21 -0.71 -15.28
CA GLU A 144 -2.55 0.52 -15.73
C GLU A 144 -3.47 1.36 -16.63
N GLN A 145 -4.32 0.70 -17.42
CA GLN A 145 -5.29 1.39 -18.26
C GLN A 145 -6.39 2.04 -17.43
N TYR A 146 -6.84 1.36 -16.36
CA TYR A 146 -7.79 1.93 -15.42
C TYR A 146 -7.22 3.15 -14.70
N PHE A 147 -5.97 3.07 -14.23
CA PHE A 147 -5.26 4.22 -13.66
C PHE A 147 -5.26 5.41 -14.63
N THR A 148 -4.87 5.17 -15.89
CA THR A 148 -4.80 6.23 -16.92
C THR A 148 -6.18 6.87 -17.15
N ARG A 149 -7.25 6.06 -17.21
CA ARG A 149 -8.62 6.59 -17.32
C ARG A 149 -9.04 7.41 -16.10
N CYS A 150 -8.72 6.94 -14.88
CA CYS A 150 -8.97 7.69 -13.65
C CYS A 150 -8.26 9.07 -13.68
N LEU A 151 -7.01 9.09 -14.11
CA LEU A 151 -6.26 10.33 -14.27
C LEU A 151 -6.95 11.29 -15.26
N ASP A 152 -7.37 10.80 -16.41
CA ASP A 152 -8.03 11.63 -17.43
C ASP A 152 -9.39 12.16 -16.97
N TRP A 153 -10.16 11.37 -16.21
CA TRP A 153 -11.40 11.86 -15.62
C TRP A 153 -11.13 12.92 -14.55
N LEU A 154 -10.18 12.70 -13.66
CA LEU A 154 -9.85 13.64 -12.58
C LEU A 154 -9.27 14.97 -13.09
N LYS A 155 -8.67 15.02 -14.28
CA LYS A 155 -8.25 16.27 -14.91
C LYS A 155 -9.42 17.20 -15.24
N THR A 156 -10.63 16.65 -15.41
CA THR A 156 -11.79 17.40 -15.93
C THR A 156 -13.05 17.29 -15.08
N LYS A 157 -13.11 16.32 -14.16
CA LYS A 157 -14.30 16.02 -13.36
C LYS A 157 -13.95 16.01 -11.85
N PRO A 158 -14.85 16.48 -11.00
CA PRO A 158 -14.69 16.29 -9.55
C PRO A 158 -14.85 14.82 -9.19
N ILE A 159 -14.26 14.41 -8.07
CA ILE A 159 -14.25 13.01 -7.61
C ILE A 159 -15.63 12.36 -7.59
N ARG A 160 -16.68 13.09 -7.16
CA ARG A 160 -18.07 12.59 -7.13
C ARG A 160 -18.58 12.14 -8.50
N GLU A 161 -18.12 12.78 -9.58
CA GLU A 161 -18.49 12.44 -10.94
C GLU A 161 -17.65 11.29 -11.49
N VAL A 162 -16.39 11.20 -11.08
CA VAL A 162 -15.52 10.05 -11.41
C VAL A 162 -16.07 8.77 -10.81
N LEU A 163 -16.54 8.79 -9.56
CA LEU A 163 -17.08 7.60 -8.87
C LEU A 163 -18.36 7.04 -9.50
N VAL A 164 -19.04 7.79 -10.38
CA VAL A 164 -20.23 7.31 -11.09
C VAL A 164 -19.95 6.90 -12.54
N GLU A 165 -18.71 6.98 -13.02
CA GLU A 165 -18.30 6.40 -14.30
C GLU A 165 -18.56 4.88 -14.27
N ASP A 166 -19.04 4.32 -15.36
CA ASP A 166 -19.52 2.93 -15.41
C ASP A 166 -18.44 1.94 -14.97
N GLU A 167 -17.20 2.13 -15.38
CA GLU A 167 -16.10 1.25 -15.02
C GLU A 167 -15.75 1.36 -13.54
N VAL A 168 -15.70 2.58 -13.00
CA VAL A 168 -15.43 2.81 -11.57
C VAL A 168 -16.53 2.17 -10.72
N ARG A 169 -17.80 2.36 -11.10
CA ARG A 169 -18.94 1.73 -10.42
C ARG A 169 -18.87 0.20 -10.43
N GLN A 170 -18.51 -0.40 -11.55
CA GLN A 170 -18.37 -1.86 -11.64
C GLN A 170 -17.24 -2.36 -10.74
N ARG A 171 -16.10 -1.67 -10.69
CA ARG A 171 -15.01 -2.00 -9.77
C ARG A 171 -15.42 -1.85 -8.31
N ILE A 172 -16.17 -0.80 -7.97
CA ILE A 172 -16.72 -0.58 -6.62
C ILE A 172 -17.64 -1.75 -6.22
N ILE A 173 -18.58 -2.14 -7.08
CA ILE A 173 -19.49 -3.25 -6.81
C ILE A 173 -18.70 -4.53 -6.56
N HIS A 174 -17.77 -4.84 -7.46
CA HIS A 174 -16.94 -6.05 -7.35
C HIS A 174 -16.07 -6.04 -6.08
N MET A 175 -15.51 -4.88 -5.71
CA MET A 175 -14.75 -4.72 -4.47
C MET A 175 -15.60 -5.03 -3.23
N PHE A 176 -16.86 -4.54 -3.18
CA PHE A 176 -17.74 -4.84 -2.06
C PHE A 176 -18.14 -6.32 -2.00
N GLU A 177 -18.43 -6.95 -3.14
CA GLU A 177 -18.70 -8.40 -3.22
C GLU A 177 -17.48 -9.20 -2.70
N GLN A 178 -16.29 -8.87 -3.13
CA GLN A 178 -15.06 -9.52 -2.65
C GLN A 178 -14.81 -9.26 -1.16
N ASN A 179 -15.08 -8.07 -0.67
CA ASN A 179 -14.94 -7.76 0.76
C ASN A 179 -15.91 -8.58 1.62
N GLU A 180 -17.13 -8.83 1.15
CA GLU A 180 -18.10 -9.69 1.83
C GLU A 180 -17.57 -11.13 1.92
N ASP A 181 -17.13 -11.71 0.82
CA ASP A 181 -16.53 -13.05 0.77
C ASP A 181 -15.26 -13.13 1.64
N PHE A 182 -14.46 -12.06 1.64
CA PHE A 182 -13.26 -11.98 2.45
C PHE A 182 -13.58 -11.93 3.95
N CYS A 183 -14.61 -11.20 4.37
CA CYS A 183 -15.06 -11.19 5.76
C CYS A 183 -15.46 -12.60 6.25
N TRP A 184 -16.22 -13.35 5.45
CA TRP A 184 -16.56 -14.75 5.76
C TRP A 184 -15.30 -15.61 5.89
N THR A 185 -14.34 -15.42 5.00
CA THR A 185 -13.07 -16.13 5.03
C THR A 185 -12.25 -15.78 6.27
N LEU A 186 -12.19 -14.48 6.64
CA LEU A 186 -11.53 -14.04 7.86
C LEU A 186 -12.15 -14.69 9.11
N VAL A 187 -13.48 -14.69 9.23
CA VAL A 187 -14.17 -15.34 10.36
C VAL A 187 -13.84 -16.82 10.44
N GLN A 188 -13.76 -17.52 9.30
CA GLN A 188 -13.50 -18.96 9.24
C GLN A 188 -12.05 -19.32 9.63
N TYR A 189 -11.06 -18.52 9.19
CA TYR A 189 -9.64 -18.87 9.30
C TYR A 189 -8.88 -18.05 10.34
N SER A 190 -9.54 -17.13 11.05
CA SER A 190 -8.90 -16.32 12.09
C SER A 190 -9.23 -16.79 13.49
N ARG A 191 -8.31 -16.52 14.40
CA ARG A 191 -8.48 -16.73 15.84
C ARG A 191 -7.83 -15.58 16.61
N LEU A 192 -8.55 -15.04 17.58
CA LEU A 192 -8.03 -14.05 18.50
C LEU A 192 -7.23 -14.76 19.60
N ASN A 193 -6.01 -14.29 19.83
CA ASN A 193 -5.09 -14.72 20.89
C ASN A 193 -4.70 -13.48 21.70
N ASP A 194 -5.48 -13.12 22.68
CA ASP A 194 -5.39 -11.86 23.45
C ASP A 194 -5.47 -10.64 22.52
N ASN A 195 -4.36 -9.92 22.33
CA ASN A 195 -4.25 -8.74 21.45
C ASN A 195 -3.85 -9.09 20.00
N VAL A 196 -3.60 -10.35 19.67
CA VAL A 196 -3.12 -10.81 18.37
C VAL A 196 -4.21 -11.57 17.63
N VAL A 197 -4.64 -11.12 16.45
CA VAL A 197 -5.47 -11.93 15.57
C VAL A 197 -4.58 -12.71 14.60
N PHE A 198 -4.65 -14.05 14.66
CA PHE A 198 -3.95 -14.96 13.76
C PHE A 198 -4.88 -15.49 12.71
N THR A 199 -4.53 -15.32 11.43
CA THR A 199 -5.28 -15.81 10.27
C THR A 199 -4.44 -16.83 9.50
N ASP A 200 -4.92 -18.09 9.41
CA ASP A 200 -4.21 -19.18 8.71
C ASP A 200 -4.84 -19.49 7.35
N PHE A 201 -4.43 -18.77 6.32
CA PHE A 201 -4.87 -19.00 4.94
C PHE A 201 -4.18 -20.17 4.24
N ARG A 202 -3.26 -20.88 4.88
CA ARG A 202 -2.69 -22.13 4.33
C ARG A 202 -3.75 -23.20 4.17
N ARG A 203 -4.89 -23.07 4.88
CA ARG A 203 -6.04 -23.98 4.84
C ARG A 203 -7.08 -23.58 3.79
N ALA A 204 -6.99 -22.39 3.22
CA ALA A 204 -7.88 -21.94 2.17
C ALA A 204 -7.51 -22.58 0.84
N SER A 205 -8.51 -22.89 0.02
CA SER A 205 -8.32 -23.51 -1.31
C SER A 205 -7.63 -22.58 -2.30
N SER A 206 -7.85 -21.28 -2.16
CA SER A 206 -7.18 -20.21 -2.90
C SER A 206 -6.87 -19.05 -1.94
N PRO A 207 -5.79 -18.26 -2.18
CA PRO A 207 -5.55 -17.06 -1.41
C PRO A 207 -6.74 -16.10 -1.54
N PRO A 208 -7.40 -15.74 -0.43
CA PRO A 208 -8.49 -14.79 -0.50
C PRO A 208 -7.95 -13.39 -0.74
N ALA A 209 -8.67 -12.59 -1.52
CA ALA A 209 -8.40 -11.19 -1.74
C ALA A 209 -9.49 -10.33 -1.09
N GLY A 210 -9.14 -9.16 -0.62
CA GLY A 210 -10.06 -8.22 0.03
C GLY A 210 -9.31 -7.15 0.80
N ASN A 211 -10.03 -6.17 1.31
CA ASN A 211 -9.43 -5.09 2.09
C ASN A 211 -8.79 -5.65 3.37
N ARG A 212 -7.45 -5.55 3.45
CA ARG A 212 -6.64 -6.10 4.56
C ARG A 212 -7.03 -5.55 5.95
N PHE A 213 -7.68 -4.40 6.00
CA PHE A 213 -8.07 -3.77 7.26
C PHE A 213 -9.36 -4.33 7.86
N LEU A 214 -10.16 -5.08 7.08
CA LEU A 214 -11.39 -5.72 7.54
C LEU A 214 -11.16 -6.68 8.73
N VAL A 215 -9.97 -7.25 8.86
CA VAL A 215 -9.63 -8.07 10.01
C VAL A 215 -9.79 -7.33 11.36
N TYR A 216 -9.57 -6.01 11.37
CA TYR A 216 -9.67 -5.20 12.58
C TYR A 216 -11.09 -4.69 12.87
N THR A 217 -11.99 -4.70 11.88
CA THR A 217 -13.41 -4.46 12.11
C THR A 217 -14.10 -5.69 12.70
N ILE A 218 -13.60 -6.90 12.36
CA ILE A 218 -14.11 -8.17 12.88
C ILE A 218 -13.53 -8.49 14.26
N PHE A 219 -12.26 -8.11 14.50
CA PHE A 219 -11.55 -8.35 15.76
C PHE A 219 -11.01 -7.01 16.33
N PRO A 220 -11.89 -6.12 16.82
CA PRO A 220 -11.50 -4.78 17.28
C PRO A 220 -10.59 -4.79 18.51
N GLU A 221 -10.59 -5.88 19.29
CA GLU A 221 -9.69 -6.06 20.43
C GLU A 221 -8.23 -6.26 20.00
N ALA A 222 -8.00 -6.74 18.76
CA ALA A 222 -6.66 -6.98 18.28
C ALA A 222 -5.95 -5.65 17.96
N ASN A 223 -4.72 -5.50 18.45
CA ASN A 223 -3.84 -4.38 18.08
C ASN A 223 -2.81 -4.78 17.01
N VAL A 224 -2.73 -6.07 16.69
CA VAL A 224 -1.84 -6.60 15.66
C VAL A 224 -2.42 -7.86 15.02
N SER A 225 -2.22 -8.03 13.72
CA SER A 225 -2.58 -9.24 12.98
C SER A 225 -1.35 -10.00 12.53
N VAL A 226 -1.45 -11.34 12.54
CA VAL A 226 -0.49 -12.27 11.94
C VAL A 226 -1.23 -13.09 10.91
N ARG A 227 -0.78 -13.08 9.66
CA ARG A 227 -1.37 -13.85 8.58
C ARG A 227 -0.34 -14.81 8.00
N ALA A 228 -0.69 -16.09 7.89
CA ALA A 228 0.12 -17.12 7.26
C ALA A 228 -0.54 -17.60 5.97
N GLN A 229 0.21 -17.64 4.88
CA GLN A 229 -0.24 -18.17 3.60
C GLN A 229 0.89 -18.90 2.88
N TRP A 230 0.56 -19.79 1.95
CA TRP A 230 1.59 -20.41 1.12
C TRP A 230 2.26 -19.38 0.22
N GLY A 231 3.57 -19.44 0.16
CA GLY A 231 4.36 -18.76 -0.85
C GLY A 231 4.25 -19.44 -2.22
N ARG A 232 4.99 -18.93 -3.20
CA ARG A 232 4.97 -19.46 -4.56
C ARG A 232 5.29 -20.95 -4.55
N ASN A 233 4.52 -21.75 -5.28
CA ASN A 233 4.66 -23.21 -5.36
C ASN A 233 4.68 -23.94 -3.99
N LYS A 234 4.25 -23.31 -2.92
CA LYS A 234 4.34 -23.83 -1.54
C LYS A 234 5.77 -24.11 -1.06
N GLU A 235 6.75 -23.42 -1.61
CA GLU A 235 8.17 -23.57 -1.22
C GLU A 235 8.46 -23.02 0.17
N ASN A 236 7.66 -22.07 0.62
CA ASN A 236 7.72 -21.50 1.96
C ASN A 236 6.33 -21.11 2.46
N VAL A 237 6.25 -20.68 3.71
CA VAL A 237 5.08 -20.03 4.30
C VAL A 237 5.40 -18.55 4.44
N MET A 238 4.68 -17.71 3.71
CA MET A 238 4.75 -16.26 3.89
C MET A 238 3.95 -15.85 5.11
N VAL A 239 4.63 -15.28 6.09
CA VAL A 239 4.00 -14.66 7.26
C VAL A 239 4.04 -13.16 7.12
N THR A 240 2.86 -12.53 7.23
CA THR A 240 2.72 -11.07 7.22
C THR A 240 2.17 -10.62 8.56
N VAL A 241 2.79 -9.61 9.14
CA VAL A 241 2.38 -8.99 10.40
C VAL A 241 2.03 -7.54 10.13
N GLY A 242 0.92 -7.06 10.73
CA GLY A 242 0.51 -5.67 10.61
C GLY A 242 -0.11 -5.16 11.90
N HIS A 243 0.19 -3.90 12.26
CA HIS A 243 -0.51 -3.22 13.35
C HIS A 243 -1.95 -2.92 12.95
N SER A 244 -2.85 -2.95 13.94
CA SER A 244 -4.19 -2.40 13.76
C SER A 244 -4.11 -0.91 13.46
N ILE A 245 -4.89 -0.47 12.47
CA ILE A 245 -5.03 0.95 12.16
C ILE A 245 -5.99 1.65 13.11
N PHE A 246 -6.82 0.89 13.83
CA PHE A 246 -7.79 1.40 14.82
C PHE A 246 -7.24 1.33 16.24
N ASN A 247 -6.81 0.15 16.69
CA ASN A 247 -6.19 -0.06 18.00
C ASN A 247 -4.65 0.04 17.88
N ARG A 248 -4.12 1.26 17.96
CA ARG A 248 -2.69 1.57 17.74
C ARG A 248 -1.81 1.38 18.98
N THR A 249 -2.14 0.42 19.83
CA THR A 249 -1.42 0.20 21.10
C THR A 249 -0.20 -0.74 20.98
N CYS A 250 -0.07 -1.48 19.88
CA CYS A 250 1.06 -2.39 19.67
C CYS A 250 2.41 -1.63 19.64
N LYS A 251 3.37 -2.09 20.45
CA LYS A 251 4.69 -1.45 20.65
C LYS A 251 5.79 -2.12 19.83
N THR A 252 5.58 -3.34 19.35
CA THR A 252 6.58 -4.11 18.62
C THR A 252 6.93 -3.43 17.30
N SER A 253 8.22 -3.27 17.00
CA SER A 253 8.70 -2.93 15.67
C SER A 253 8.58 -4.16 14.78
N VAL A 254 7.54 -4.20 13.93
CA VAL A 254 7.25 -5.37 13.09
C VAL A 254 8.37 -5.63 12.09
N GLY A 255 8.93 -4.58 11.48
CA GLY A 255 10.04 -4.75 10.55
C GLY A 255 11.29 -5.38 11.19
N GLU A 256 11.64 -4.99 12.41
CA GLU A 256 12.73 -5.61 13.18
C GLU A 256 12.40 -7.06 13.51
N LEU A 257 11.19 -7.32 14.04
CA LEU A 257 10.76 -8.69 14.34
C LEU A 257 10.82 -9.58 13.09
N MET A 258 10.34 -9.12 11.95
CA MET A 258 10.37 -9.92 10.71
C MET A 258 11.79 -10.13 10.19
N SER A 259 12.72 -9.22 10.44
CA SER A 259 14.13 -9.37 10.04
C SER A 259 14.82 -10.53 10.77
N ASP A 260 14.43 -10.84 12.00
CA ASP A 260 14.93 -11.99 12.76
C ASP A 260 14.54 -13.34 12.11
N TYR A 261 13.52 -13.32 11.25
CA TYR A 261 13.03 -14.47 10.49
C TYR A 261 13.40 -14.44 9.01
N GLY A 262 14.37 -13.59 8.62
CA GLY A 262 14.84 -13.49 7.23
C GLY A 262 13.91 -12.67 6.31
N GLY A 263 13.07 -11.84 6.89
CA GLY A 263 12.19 -10.92 6.20
C GLY A 263 12.53 -9.46 6.46
N GLY A 264 11.53 -8.60 6.54
CA GLY A 264 11.68 -7.19 6.84
C GLY A 264 10.36 -6.43 6.75
N GLY A 265 10.45 -5.11 6.82
CA GLY A 265 9.29 -4.22 6.76
C GLY A 265 9.52 -2.89 7.45
N HIS A 266 8.41 -2.25 7.80
CA HIS A 266 8.38 -1.01 8.57
C HIS A 266 7.97 -1.28 10.02
N ARG A 267 8.00 -0.24 10.86
CA ARG A 267 7.58 -0.36 12.26
C ARG A 267 6.19 -1.00 12.41
N GLY A 268 5.23 -0.66 11.57
CA GLY A 268 3.83 -1.11 11.68
C GLY A 268 3.46 -2.30 10.80
N ALA A 269 4.31 -2.73 9.87
CA ALA A 269 4.01 -3.84 8.98
C ALA A 269 5.28 -4.49 8.44
N GLY A 270 5.24 -5.80 8.24
CA GLY A 270 6.36 -6.55 7.68
C GLY A 270 5.98 -7.97 7.31
N SER A 271 6.89 -8.66 6.65
CA SER A 271 6.69 -10.05 6.23
C SER A 271 7.99 -10.84 6.26
N ALA A 272 7.88 -12.15 6.42
CA ALA A 272 9.01 -13.07 6.35
C ALA A 272 8.63 -14.38 5.64
N PRO A 273 9.51 -14.96 4.82
CA PRO A 273 9.34 -16.28 4.24
C PRO A 273 9.88 -17.34 5.23
N LEU A 274 9.00 -18.14 5.81
CA LEU A 274 9.40 -19.19 6.74
C LEU A 274 9.58 -20.53 6.03
N PRO A 275 10.64 -21.32 6.35
CA PRO A 275 10.76 -22.68 5.87
C PRO A 275 9.55 -23.52 6.31
N VAL A 276 9.00 -24.33 5.40
CA VAL A 276 7.77 -25.10 5.63
C VAL A 276 7.84 -25.95 6.91
N MET A 277 8.98 -26.61 7.17
CA MET A 277 9.17 -27.50 8.31
C MET A 277 9.23 -26.76 9.66
N GLU A 278 9.57 -25.48 9.65
CA GLU A 278 9.74 -24.66 10.87
C GLU A 278 8.59 -23.67 11.05
N ALA A 279 7.75 -23.53 10.04
CA ALA A 279 6.75 -22.46 9.98
C ALA A 279 5.80 -22.45 11.18
N GLU A 280 5.33 -23.62 11.62
CA GLU A 280 4.40 -23.71 12.76
C GLU A 280 5.05 -23.19 14.04
N THR A 281 6.26 -23.63 14.35
CA THR A 281 7.01 -23.20 15.55
C THR A 281 7.29 -21.70 15.49
N LYS A 282 7.79 -21.20 14.36
CA LYS A 282 8.14 -19.79 14.20
C LYS A 282 6.91 -18.87 14.23
N ILE A 283 5.77 -19.29 13.69
CA ILE A 283 4.50 -18.56 13.80
C ILE A 283 4.10 -18.42 15.28
N LEU A 284 4.19 -19.50 16.07
CA LEU A 284 3.87 -19.45 17.50
C LEU A 284 4.81 -18.51 18.27
N GLU A 285 6.12 -18.53 17.97
CA GLU A 285 7.11 -17.61 18.56
C GLU A 285 6.79 -16.14 18.23
N ILE A 286 6.44 -15.84 16.97
CA ILE A 286 6.02 -14.50 16.52
C ILE A 286 4.77 -14.05 17.30
N ILE A 287 3.73 -14.90 17.37
CA ILE A 287 2.50 -14.59 18.10
C ILE A 287 2.79 -14.31 19.56
N GLU A 288 3.59 -15.15 20.21
CA GLU A 288 3.93 -15.00 21.63
C GLU A 288 4.73 -13.71 21.88
N THR A 289 5.66 -13.35 21.01
CA THR A 289 6.41 -12.09 21.08
C THR A 289 5.46 -10.88 20.98
N LEU A 290 4.52 -10.92 20.04
CA LEU A 290 3.53 -9.85 19.84
C LEU A 290 2.56 -9.74 21.05
N ARG A 291 2.16 -10.88 21.65
CA ARG A 291 1.31 -10.89 22.84
C ARG A 291 1.98 -10.22 24.05
N ARG A 292 3.27 -10.45 24.24
CA ARG A 292 4.03 -9.88 25.37
C ARG A 292 4.29 -8.39 25.26
N ASN A 293 4.36 -7.88 24.03
CA ASN A 293 4.73 -6.50 23.71
C ASN A 293 3.53 -5.65 23.29
N GLY A 294 2.33 -6.19 23.36
CA GLY A 294 1.10 -5.55 22.90
C GLY A 294 0.33 -4.80 23.95
#